data_a56fe133d7ea0b7e0c9638aeee2e00d0
#
_entry.id   a56fe133d7ea0b7e0c9638aeee2e00d0
#
_cell.length_a   1.000
_cell.length_b   1.000
_cell.length_c   1.000
_cell.angle_alpha   90.00
_cell.angle_beta   90.00
_cell.angle_gamma   90.00
#
_symmetry.space_group_name_H-M   'P 1'
#
loop_
_entity.id
_entity.type
_entity.pdbx_description
1 polymer ?
#
loop_
_entity_poly.entity_id
_entity_poly.type
_entity_poly.pdbx_seq_one_letter_code
_entity_poly.pdbx_strand_id
1 'polypeptide(L)'
;ILVGEHMRNLETSVDMLVNAASFFSRADPDYDGGITGCHKLVTASEGLGMDCEIHACGPPMRQLMAASRNSNFYEVNLLHPKCNNPWSLPVYHGIYSDQIDCIDKNGNVKVSDQPGLGIEYDWNYIEKNKIQSLIIK
;
A
#
# COMPACT_ATOMS: atom_id res chain seq x y z
N ILE A 1 -8.93 12.73 -12.56
CA ILE A 1 -9.15 12.82 -11.11
C ILE A 1 -8.88 11.44 -10.54
N LEU A 2 -8.10 11.36 -9.48
CA LEU A 2 -7.79 10.15 -8.70
C LEU A 2 -8.62 10.20 -7.42
N VAL A 3 -9.42 9.17 -7.18
CA VAL A 3 -10.32 9.09 -6.01
C VAL A 3 -10.50 7.64 -5.56
N GLY A 4 -10.98 7.45 -4.34
CA GLY A 4 -11.43 6.14 -3.87
C GLY A 4 -10.72 5.63 -2.62
N GLU A 5 -9.64 6.26 -2.15
CA GLU A 5 -8.81 5.78 -1.04
C GLU A 5 -9.56 5.59 0.30
N HIS A 6 -10.69 6.23 0.47
CA HIS A 6 -11.52 6.06 1.66
C HIS A 6 -12.83 5.31 1.39
N MET A 7 -13.02 4.83 0.17
CA MET A 7 -14.13 3.93 -0.11
C MET A 7 -13.91 2.60 0.61
N ARG A 8 -14.99 1.98 1.00
CA ARG A 8 -14.90 0.71 1.70
C ARG A 8 -15.65 -0.33 0.91
N ASN A 9 -15.01 -1.45 0.74
CA ASN A 9 -15.39 -2.63 -0.01
C ASN A 9 -15.31 -2.51 -1.54
N LEU A 10 -15.10 -3.67 -2.14
CA LEU A 10 -14.89 -3.82 -3.57
C LEU A 10 -16.13 -3.41 -4.39
N GLU A 11 -17.31 -3.76 -3.91
CA GLU A 11 -18.57 -3.55 -4.65
C GLU A 11 -18.84 -2.06 -4.87
N THR A 12 -18.66 -1.26 -3.82
CA THR A 12 -18.83 0.21 -3.90
C THR A 12 -17.79 0.84 -4.83
N SER A 13 -16.54 0.37 -4.75
CA SER A 13 -15.46 0.88 -5.60
C SER A 13 -15.71 0.53 -7.07
N VAL A 14 -16.14 -0.69 -7.36
CA VAL A 14 -16.47 -1.12 -8.74
C VAL A 14 -17.69 -0.38 -9.27
N ASP A 15 -18.72 -0.17 -8.45
CA ASP A 15 -19.91 0.60 -8.85
C ASP A 15 -19.54 2.05 -9.25
N MET A 16 -18.66 2.68 -8.47
CA MET A 16 -18.12 4.00 -8.83
C MET A 16 -17.40 3.97 -10.18
N LEU A 17 -16.56 2.98 -10.44
CA LEU A 17 -15.81 2.86 -11.70
C LEU A 17 -16.74 2.67 -12.90
N VAL A 18 -17.72 1.77 -12.77
CA VAL A 18 -18.69 1.47 -13.85
C VAL A 18 -19.54 2.67 -14.21
N ASN A 19 -19.90 3.49 -13.21
CA ASN A 19 -20.67 4.72 -13.45
C ASN A 19 -19.81 5.90 -13.94
N ALA A 20 -18.55 5.64 -14.32
CA ALA A 20 -17.63 6.61 -14.91
C ALA A 20 -17.38 7.86 -14.06
N ALA A 21 -17.39 7.69 -12.74
CA ALA A 21 -17.15 8.78 -11.81
C ALA A 21 -15.67 9.21 -11.79
N SER A 22 -14.74 8.37 -12.28
CA SER A 22 -13.32 8.67 -12.34
C SER A 22 -12.62 7.88 -13.45
N PHE A 23 -11.48 8.39 -13.93
CA PHE A 23 -10.58 7.67 -14.84
C PHE A 23 -9.48 6.89 -14.11
N PHE A 24 -9.32 7.15 -12.83
CA PHE A 24 -8.34 6.51 -11.96
C PHE A 24 -9.03 6.09 -10.68
N SER A 25 -8.84 4.85 -10.28
CA SER A 25 -9.22 4.40 -8.96
C SER A 25 -8.03 4.40 -8.01
N ARG A 26 -8.34 4.27 -6.73
CA ARG A 26 -7.33 4.16 -5.69
C ARG A 26 -7.70 3.03 -4.75
N ALA A 27 -6.79 2.07 -4.60
CA ALA A 27 -6.95 0.93 -3.73
C ALA A 27 -6.11 1.10 -2.46
N ASP A 28 -6.67 0.78 -1.32
CA ASP A 28 -6.00 0.89 -0.03
C ASP A 28 -6.11 -0.42 0.76
N PRO A 29 -5.00 -1.10 1.03
CA PRO A 29 -5.02 -2.33 1.81
C PRO A 29 -5.65 -2.20 3.21
N ASP A 30 -5.61 -1.03 3.81
CA ASP A 30 -6.21 -0.80 5.12
C ASP A 30 -7.74 -0.72 5.07
N TYR A 31 -8.32 -0.39 3.91
CA TYR A 31 -9.76 -0.17 3.74
C TYR A 31 -10.45 -1.18 2.82
N ASP A 32 -9.72 -1.75 1.87
CA ASP A 32 -10.29 -2.60 0.81
C ASP A 32 -10.11 -4.10 1.04
N GLY A 33 -10.00 -4.52 2.30
CA GLY A 33 -9.89 -5.95 2.63
C GLY A 33 -8.49 -6.53 2.41
N GLY A 34 -7.46 -5.76 2.70
CA GLY A 34 -6.06 -6.16 2.61
C GLY A 34 -5.56 -6.34 1.19
N ILE A 35 -4.46 -7.06 1.03
CA ILE A 35 -3.85 -7.35 -0.27
C ILE A 35 -4.83 -8.01 -1.24
N THR A 36 -5.61 -8.96 -0.74
CA THR A 36 -6.56 -9.71 -1.57
C THR A 36 -7.66 -8.82 -2.15
N GLY A 37 -8.23 -7.94 -1.33
CA GLY A 37 -9.27 -7.01 -1.77
C GLY A 37 -8.73 -5.98 -2.76
N CYS A 38 -7.58 -5.38 -2.46
CA CYS A 38 -6.91 -4.45 -3.37
C CYS A 38 -6.57 -5.08 -4.72
N HIS A 39 -6.04 -6.30 -4.74
CA HIS A 39 -5.72 -6.99 -5.98
C HIS A 39 -6.97 -7.21 -6.84
N LYS A 40 -8.13 -7.49 -6.23
CA LYS A 40 -9.40 -7.59 -6.97
C LYS A 40 -9.81 -6.25 -7.57
N LEU A 41 -9.66 -5.14 -6.82
CA LEU A 41 -10.00 -3.81 -7.32
C LEU A 41 -9.07 -3.38 -8.46
N VAL A 42 -7.77 -3.60 -8.32
CA VAL A 42 -6.77 -3.36 -9.37
C VAL A 42 -7.13 -4.13 -10.65
N THR A 43 -7.44 -5.42 -10.53
CA THR A 43 -7.80 -6.27 -11.68
C THR A 43 -9.12 -5.83 -12.31
N ALA A 44 -10.12 -5.45 -11.50
CA ALA A 44 -11.39 -4.92 -12.02
C ALA A 44 -11.17 -3.60 -12.78
N SER A 45 -10.36 -2.69 -12.25
CA SER A 45 -9.99 -1.45 -12.93
C SER A 45 -9.27 -1.71 -14.25
N GLU A 46 -8.31 -2.65 -14.27
CA GLU A 46 -7.62 -3.07 -15.49
C GLU A 46 -8.59 -3.57 -16.55
N GLY A 47 -9.57 -4.41 -16.14
CA GLY A 47 -10.60 -4.93 -17.04
C GLY A 47 -11.53 -3.84 -17.62
N LEU A 48 -11.63 -2.70 -16.95
CA LEU A 48 -12.36 -1.52 -17.44
C LEU A 48 -11.46 -0.53 -18.21
N GLY A 49 -10.17 -0.86 -18.40
CA GLY A 49 -9.21 0.01 -19.09
C GLY A 49 -8.77 1.21 -18.24
N MET A 50 -8.83 1.11 -16.92
CA MET A 50 -8.51 2.19 -16.00
C MET A 50 -7.26 1.87 -15.18
N ASP A 51 -6.49 2.91 -14.83
CA ASP A 51 -5.41 2.81 -13.86
C ASP A 51 -5.97 2.77 -12.42
N CYS A 52 -5.23 2.07 -11.56
CA CYS A 52 -5.55 1.95 -10.14
C CYS A 52 -4.28 2.19 -9.32
N GLU A 53 -4.17 3.34 -8.70
CA GLU A 53 -3.02 3.66 -7.87
C GLU A 53 -3.18 3.10 -6.45
N ILE A 54 -2.12 2.56 -5.91
CA ILE A 54 -2.13 2.05 -4.53
C ILE A 54 -1.93 3.22 -3.57
N HIS A 55 -2.85 3.36 -2.61
CA HIS A 55 -2.79 4.41 -1.59
C HIS A 55 -1.81 4.07 -0.49
N ALA A 56 -1.16 5.11 0.02
CA ALA A 56 -0.19 5.07 1.09
C ALA A 56 1.11 4.30 0.76
N CYS A 57 1.94 4.12 1.74
CA CYS A 57 3.21 3.42 1.66
C CYS A 57 3.28 2.31 2.71
N GLY A 58 4.13 1.34 2.46
CA GLY A 58 4.30 0.19 3.34
C GLY A 58 4.61 -1.08 2.57
N PRO A 59 5.04 -2.12 3.26
CA PRO A 59 5.38 -3.38 2.60
C PRO A 59 4.25 -3.99 1.77
N PRO A 60 2.97 -4.03 2.23
CA PRO A 60 1.87 -4.52 1.43
C PRO A 60 1.63 -3.69 0.16
N MET A 61 1.67 -2.36 0.27
CA MET A 61 1.46 -1.43 -0.84
C MET A 61 2.54 -1.59 -1.89
N ARG A 62 3.80 -1.70 -1.46
CA ARG A 62 4.95 -1.89 -2.34
C ARG A 62 4.86 -3.18 -3.15
N GLN A 63 4.47 -4.28 -2.52
CA GLN A 63 4.29 -5.57 -3.19
C GLN A 63 3.08 -5.58 -4.13
N LEU A 64 1.96 -4.97 -3.72
CA LEU A 64 0.78 -4.82 -4.58
C LEU A 64 1.10 -4.03 -5.83
N MET A 65 1.75 -2.89 -5.69
CA MET A 65 2.12 -2.07 -6.84
C MET A 65 3.06 -2.83 -7.78
N ALA A 66 4.06 -3.54 -7.26
CA ALA A 66 4.97 -4.33 -8.07
C ALA A 66 4.27 -5.46 -8.85
N ALA A 67 3.15 -5.96 -8.32
CA ALA A 67 2.33 -6.99 -8.97
C ALA A 67 1.24 -6.42 -9.91
N SER A 68 1.09 -5.11 -9.98
CA SER A 68 0.00 -4.43 -10.70
C SER A 68 0.53 -3.78 -11.97
N ARG A 69 -0.11 -4.06 -13.13
CA ARG A 69 0.30 -3.50 -14.42
C ARG A 69 -0.23 -2.10 -14.67
N ASN A 70 -1.32 -1.75 -14.00
CA ASN A 70 -2.05 -0.50 -14.13
C ASN A 70 -1.93 0.39 -12.89
N SER A 71 -0.81 0.27 -12.16
CA SER A 71 -0.42 1.17 -11.07
C SER A 71 0.94 1.77 -11.42
N ASN A 72 1.06 3.09 -11.42
CA ASN A 72 2.18 3.79 -12.04
C ASN A 72 3.12 4.47 -11.04
N PHE A 73 2.58 4.91 -9.89
CA PHE A 73 3.32 5.75 -8.96
C PHE A 73 3.25 5.19 -7.54
N TYR A 74 4.40 4.85 -6.99
CA TYR A 74 4.50 4.48 -5.58
C TYR A 74 4.49 5.71 -4.69
N GLU A 75 3.62 5.71 -3.71
CA GLU A 75 3.53 6.79 -2.74
C GLU A 75 4.64 6.66 -1.70
N VAL A 76 5.32 7.76 -1.40
CA VAL A 76 6.35 7.83 -0.35
C VAL A 76 5.98 8.88 0.68
N ASN A 77 6.49 8.71 1.88
CA ASN A 77 6.20 9.59 2.99
C ASN A 77 7.15 10.80 2.99
N LEU A 78 6.67 11.96 2.55
CA LEU A 78 7.43 13.18 2.42
C LEU A 78 7.33 14.08 3.66
N LEU A 79 7.55 13.54 4.86
CA LEU A 79 7.59 14.34 6.06
C LEU A 79 8.98 14.99 6.27
N HIS A 80 8.96 16.20 6.81
CA HIS A 80 10.20 16.86 7.18
C HIS A 80 10.97 16.04 8.23
N PRO A 81 12.30 15.86 8.14
CA PRO A 81 13.07 15.00 9.04
C PRO A 81 12.96 15.32 10.53
N LYS A 82 12.58 16.56 10.88
CA LYS A 82 12.36 16.98 12.27
C LYS A 82 10.93 16.69 12.79
N CYS A 83 10.03 16.26 11.90
CA CYS A 83 8.68 15.88 12.30
C CYS A 83 8.69 14.45 12.83
N ASN A 84 7.89 14.19 13.87
CA ASN A 84 7.62 12.83 14.27
C ASN A 84 6.79 12.17 13.15
N ASN A 85 7.35 11.11 12.55
CA ASN A 85 6.70 10.41 11.47
C ASN A 85 5.95 9.18 12.00
N PRO A 86 4.60 9.22 12.07
CA PRO A 86 3.81 8.11 12.57
C PRO A 86 3.86 6.86 11.66
N TRP A 87 4.29 7.01 10.41
CA TRP A 87 4.45 5.93 9.44
C TRP A 87 5.81 5.22 9.55
N SER A 88 6.78 5.84 10.24
CA SER A 88 8.11 5.27 10.45
C SER A 88 8.15 4.49 11.76
N LEU A 89 7.46 3.36 11.79
CA LEU A 89 7.43 2.50 12.98
C LEU A 89 8.74 1.69 13.08
N PRO A 90 9.35 1.58 14.26
CA PRO A 90 10.56 0.78 14.46
C PRO A 90 10.25 -0.73 14.56
N VAL A 91 9.35 -1.20 13.73
CA VAL A 91 8.88 -2.59 13.68
C VAL A 91 9.61 -3.44 12.65
N TYR A 92 10.50 -2.83 11.87
CA TYR A 92 11.23 -3.52 10.81
C TYR A 92 12.68 -3.72 11.21
N HIS A 93 13.22 -4.91 10.93
CA HIS A 93 14.65 -5.13 10.94
C HIS A 93 15.31 -4.60 9.66
N GLY A 94 16.54 -4.09 9.79
CA GLY A 94 17.32 -3.63 8.65
C GLY A 94 16.92 -2.25 8.12
N ILE A 95 17.18 -2.02 6.84
CA ILE A 95 17.03 -0.72 6.19
C ILE A 95 15.74 -0.72 5.36
N TYR A 96 14.58 -0.82 6.02
CA TYR A 96 13.31 -0.56 5.35
C TYR A 96 12.90 0.89 5.56
N SER A 97 12.59 1.59 4.48
CA SER A 97 12.12 2.96 4.52
C SER A 97 11.09 3.21 3.41
N ASP A 98 10.08 4.01 3.71
CA ASP A 98 9.14 4.60 2.74
C ASP A 98 9.24 6.13 2.72
N GLN A 99 10.38 6.65 3.14
CA GLN A 99 10.71 8.07 3.07
C GLN A 99 11.51 8.36 1.78
N ILE A 100 11.87 9.60 1.60
CA ILE A 100 12.61 10.05 0.41
C ILE A 100 13.94 9.30 0.18
N ASP A 101 14.53 8.76 1.22
CA ASP A 101 15.78 7.98 1.17
C ASP A 101 15.62 6.60 0.54
N CYS A 102 14.38 6.10 0.37
CA CYS A 102 14.13 4.86 -0.35
C CYS A 102 14.15 5.00 -1.88
N ILE A 103 14.16 6.24 -2.38
CA ILE A 103 14.14 6.54 -3.81
C ILE A 103 15.57 6.53 -4.34
N ASP A 104 15.84 5.73 -5.35
CA ASP A 104 17.14 5.69 -6.01
C ASP A 104 17.36 6.91 -6.94
N LYS A 105 18.58 7.03 -7.48
CA LYS A 105 18.95 8.13 -8.39
C LYS A 105 18.14 8.18 -9.70
N ASN A 106 17.41 7.13 -10.03
CA ASN A 106 16.56 7.05 -11.21
C ASN A 106 15.08 7.31 -10.90
N GLY A 107 14.74 7.60 -9.64
CA GLY A 107 13.39 7.81 -9.18
C GLY A 107 12.62 6.53 -8.85
N ASN A 108 13.30 5.40 -8.68
CA ASN A 108 12.67 4.12 -8.40
C ASN A 108 12.76 3.75 -6.92
N VAL A 109 11.78 2.99 -6.45
CA VAL A 109 11.78 2.35 -5.15
C VAL A 109 11.96 0.85 -5.34
N LYS A 110 12.97 0.27 -4.66
CA LYS A 110 13.26 -1.16 -4.78
C LYS A 110 12.20 -2.01 -4.11
N VAL A 111 11.74 -3.04 -4.80
CA VAL A 111 10.92 -4.11 -4.24
C VAL A 111 11.83 -5.27 -3.85
N SER A 112 11.55 -5.92 -2.72
CA SER A 112 12.30 -7.08 -2.24
C SER A 112 11.79 -8.36 -2.90
N ASP A 113 12.73 -9.24 -3.28
CA ASP A 113 12.44 -10.59 -3.79
C ASP A 113 12.36 -11.64 -2.67
N GLN A 114 12.45 -11.23 -1.41
CA GLN A 114 12.34 -12.15 -0.28
C GLN A 114 10.89 -12.63 -0.10
N PRO A 115 10.68 -13.82 0.48
CA PRO A 115 9.34 -14.36 0.72
C PRO A 115 8.43 -13.44 1.52
N GLY A 116 7.11 -13.58 1.32
CA GLY A 116 6.09 -12.79 2.00
C GLY A 116 6.09 -11.34 1.56
N LEU A 117 6.11 -10.42 2.50
CA LEU A 117 6.17 -8.98 2.21
C LEU A 117 7.59 -8.48 1.90
N GLY A 118 8.58 -9.39 1.91
CA GLY A 118 9.94 -9.08 1.57
C GLY A 118 10.70 -8.27 2.63
N ILE A 119 10.25 -8.35 3.86
CA ILE A 119 10.83 -7.65 5.02
C ILE A 119 10.89 -8.58 6.23
N GLU A 120 11.74 -8.23 7.18
CA GLU A 120 11.78 -8.86 8.49
C GLU A 120 11.22 -7.91 9.55
N TYR A 121 10.41 -8.46 10.46
CA TYR A 121 9.84 -7.71 11.57
C TYR A 121 10.66 -7.90 12.84
N ASP A 122 10.83 -6.83 13.61
CA ASP A 122 11.33 -6.90 14.99
C ASP A 122 10.23 -7.42 15.93
N TRP A 123 10.11 -8.74 15.99
CA TRP A 123 9.12 -9.39 16.86
C TRP A 123 9.33 -9.08 18.33
N ASN A 124 10.56 -8.85 18.78
CA ASN A 124 10.84 -8.48 20.17
C ASN A 124 10.27 -7.09 20.49
N TYR A 125 10.45 -6.14 19.57
CA TYR A 125 9.85 -4.82 19.70
C TYR A 125 8.31 -4.89 19.68
N ILE A 126 7.74 -5.64 18.75
CA ILE A 126 6.29 -5.81 18.60
C ILE A 126 5.69 -6.40 19.88
N GLU A 127 6.23 -7.51 20.38
CA GLU A 127 5.72 -8.17 21.59
C GLU A 127 5.83 -7.27 22.84
N LYS A 128 6.92 -6.52 22.96
CA LYS A 128 7.12 -5.58 24.09
C LYS A 128 6.12 -4.42 24.08
N ASN A 129 5.68 -3.99 22.90
CA ASN A 129 4.80 -2.83 22.73
C ASN A 129 3.36 -3.23 22.39
N LYS A 130 3.05 -4.51 22.39
CA LYS A 130 1.72 -5.02 22.08
C LYS A 130 0.70 -4.58 23.15
N ILE A 131 -0.34 -3.91 22.70
CA ILE A 131 -1.46 -3.47 23.54
C ILE A 131 -2.56 -4.54 23.60
N GLN A 132 -2.83 -5.17 22.44
CA GLN A 132 -3.89 -6.16 22.30
C GLN A 132 -3.54 -7.17 21.21
N SER A 133 -4.05 -8.36 21.30
CA SER A 133 -4.00 -9.35 20.20
C SER A 133 -5.38 -9.97 19.97
N LEU A 134 -5.68 -10.26 18.70
CA LEU A 134 -6.86 -10.98 18.27
C LEU A 134 -6.42 -12.20 17.47
N ILE A 135 -6.93 -13.36 17.86
CA ILE A 135 -6.71 -14.61 17.11
C ILE A 135 -7.99 -14.90 16.32
N ILE A 136 -7.88 -14.84 15.00
CA ILE A 136 -8.94 -15.21 14.07
C ILE A 136 -8.71 -16.69 13.70
N LYS A 137 -9.69 -17.54 13.98
CA LYS A 137 -9.67 -18.98 13.68
C LYS A 137 -10.43 -19.27 12.40
#